data_26e667eec5fe2f4e8b3df740cc9b52ce
#
_entry.id   26e667eec5fe2f4e8b3df740cc9b52ce
#
_cell.length_a   1.000
_cell.length_b   1.000
_cell.length_c   1.000
_cell.angle_alpha   90.00
_cell.angle_beta   90.00
_cell.angle_gamma   90.00
#
_symmetry.space_group_name_H-M   'P 1'
#
loop_
_entity.id
_entity.type
_entity.pdbx_description
1 polymer ?
#
loop_
_entity_poly.entity_id
_entity_poly.type
_entity_poly.pdbx_seq_one_letter_code
_entity_poly.pdbx_strand_id
1 'polypeptide(L)'
;PSAAPGHDVPEAAKPDRPRPRRRPSPRLRTVHETSAGGLVIDGIDRPRHEQLAALIGRTDRRGRMLWSLPKGHIEQGETAEQTAIREVAEETGIHGHVLAALGSIDYWFVTDGRRVHKTVHHYLLRFSGGELCDEDVEVTEVAWVPVAELPDRLAYADERRLAHVAHELLELLQSDGPAALPPLPPSAPRRHPQ
;
A
#
# COMPACT_ATOMS: atom_id res chain seq x y z
N PRO A 1 55.58 -54.69 -48.34
CA PRO A 1 54.92 -53.46 -48.61
C PRO A 1 54.62 -52.71 -47.31
N SER A 2 55.35 -51.66 -47.10
CA SER A 2 55.37 -50.88 -45.87
C SER A 2 54.44 -49.71 -45.98
N ALA A 3 53.61 -49.53 -45.01
CA ALA A 3 52.73 -48.39 -44.89
C ALA A 3 53.42 -47.34 -43.99
N ALA A 4 53.54 -46.14 -44.50
CA ALA A 4 54.08 -45.00 -43.76
C ALA A 4 53.00 -44.38 -42.83
N PRO A 5 53.43 -43.82 -41.66
CA PRO A 5 52.47 -43.19 -40.76
C PRO A 5 52.15 -41.74 -41.18
N GLY A 6 50.88 -41.38 -41.16
CA GLY A 6 50.35 -40.05 -41.41
C GLY A 6 50.75 -39.09 -40.27
N HIS A 7 51.26 -37.93 -40.61
CA HIS A 7 51.53 -36.82 -39.70
C HIS A 7 50.19 -36.11 -39.38
N ASP A 8 49.72 -36.22 -38.15
CA ASP A 8 48.66 -35.38 -37.60
C ASP A 8 49.23 -33.97 -37.36
N VAL A 9 48.68 -32.99 -38.08
CA VAL A 9 48.98 -31.57 -37.86
C VAL A 9 48.00 -31.03 -36.84
N PRO A 10 48.43 -30.47 -35.70
CA PRO A 10 47.49 -29.92 -34.74
C PRO A 10 46.81 -28.67 -35.30
N GLU A 11 45.49 -28.70 -35.30
CA GLU A 11 44.62 -27.58 -35.69
C GLU A 11 44.85 -26.41 -34.71
N ALA A 12 45.28 -25.27 -35.26
CA ALA A 12 45.55 -24.06 -34.51
C ALA A 12 44.27 -23.53 -33.87
N ALA A 13 44.25 -23.44 -32.52
CA ALA A 13 43.16 -22.86 -31.76
C ALA A 13 42.89 -21.42 -32.22
N LYS A 14 41.66 -21.14 -32.62
CA LYS A 14 41.20 -19.80 -32.97
C LYS A 14 41.26 -18.90 -31.73
N PRO A 15 41.78 -17.67 -31.84
CA PRO A 15 41.86 -16.75 -30.71
C PRO A 15 40.44 -16.42 -30.22
N ASP A 16 40.23 -16.59 -28.90
CA ASP A 16 39.01 -16.27 -28.20
C ASP A 16 38.67 -14.77 -28.38
N ARG A 17 37.54 -14.50 -29.06
CA ARG A 17 37.09 -13.13 -29.27
C ARG A 17 36.64 -12.59 -27.93
N PRO A 18 37.16 -11.43 -27.47
CA PRO A 18 36.72 -10.85 -26.21
C PRO A 18 35.21 -10.58 -26.25
N ARG A 19 34.48 -11.18 -25.32
CA ARG A 19 33.04 -10.95 -25.15
C ARG A 19 32.80 -9.45 -24.89
N PRO A 20 31.86 -8.81 -25.61
CA PRO A 20 31.59 -7.40 -25.40
C PRO A 20 31.18 -7.20 -23.94
N ARG A 21 31.94 -6.35 -23.24
CA ARG A 21 31.58 -5.93 -21.86
C ARG A 21 30.18 -5.32 -21.92
N ARG A 22 29.20 -5.95 -21.27
CA ARG A 22 27.87 -5.37 -21.07
C ARG A 22 28.08 -3.99 -20.44
N ARG A 23 27.71 -2.95 -21.15
CA ARG A 23 27.65 -1.61 -20.58
C ARG A 23 26.73 -1.69 -19.34
N PRO A 24 27.14 -1.15 -18.18
CA PRO A 24 26.25 -1.09 -17.02
C PRO A 24 24.99 -0.35 -17.45
N SER A 25 23.83 -0.98 -17.24
CA SER A 25 22.54 -0.35 -17.47
C SER A 25 22.49 0.94 -16.65
N PRO A 26 22.02 2.06 -17.21
CA PRO A 26 21.93 3.30 -16.45
C PRO A 26 21.10 3.05 -15.19
N ARG A 27 21.67 3.35 -14.03
CA ARG A 27 20.96 3.25 -12.75
C ARG A 27 19.77 4.22 -12.80
N LEU A 28 18.55 3.71 -12.78
CA LEU A 28 17.35 4.53 -12.71
C LEU A 28 17.39 5.36 -11.43
N ARG A 29 17.09 6.66 -11.54
CA ARG A 29 16.92 7.53 -10.36
C ARG A 29 15.74 7.03 -9.53
N THR A 30 15.95 6.85 -8.23
CA THR A 30 14.87 6.51 -7.30
C THR A 30 14.20 7.78 -6.81
N VAL A 31 12.86 7.78 -6.88
CA VAL A 31 11.99 8.82 -6.33
C VAL A 31 11.17 8.20 -5.21
N HIS A 32 11.04 8.92 -4.08
CA HIS A 32 10.23 8.51 -2.95
C HIS A 32 8.91 9.27 -2.94
N GLU A 33 7.82 8.54 -2.82
CA GLU A 33 6.47 9.08 -2.65
C GLU A 33 5.88 8.59 -1.34
N THR A 34 5.16 9.45 -0.64
CA THR A 34 4.47 9.11 0.60
C THR A 34 2.99 9.42 0.49
N SER A 35 2.19 8.48 0.95
CA SER A 35 0.74 8.57 1.04
C SER A 35 0.28 8.16 2.44
N ALA A 36 -0.94 8.48 2.77
CA ALA A 36 -1.59 7.98 3.97
C ALA A 36 -3.06 7.67 3.70
N GLY A 37 -3.60 6.76 4.48
CA GLY A 37 -4.98 6.37 4.39
C GLY A 37 -5.49 5.83 5.71
N GLY A 38 -6.75 5.44 5.74
CA GLY A 38 -7.37 5.02 6.96
C GLY A 38 -8.50 4.00 6.79
N LEU A 39 -8.66 3.22 7.83
CA LEU A 39 -9.79 2.31 8.03
C LEU A 39 -10.69 2.91 9.11
N VAL A 40 -11.81 3.48 8.70
CA VAL A 40 -12.81 4.04 9.62
C VAL A 40 -13.77 2.96 10.05
N ILE A 41 -13.96 2.85 11.36
CA ILE A 41 -14.89 1.91 11.97
C ILE A 41 -16.06 2.66 12.59
N ASP A 42 -17.26 2.33 12.14
CA ASP A 42 -18.51 2.68 12.82
C ASP A 42 -18.89 1.56 13.78
N GLY A 43 -19.36 1.96 14.96
CA GLY A 43 -19.79 1.01 15.98
C GLY A 43 -18.65 0.41 16.81
N ILE A 44 -17.58 1.14 17.03
CA ILE A 44 -16.43 0.69 17.84
C ILE A 44 -16.84 0.20 19.24
N ASP A 45 -17.85 0.83 19.83
CA ASP A 45 -18.36 0.48 21.16
C ASP A 45 -19.45 -0.62 21.13
N ARG A 46 -19.77 -1.14 19.93
CA ARG A 46 -20.72 -2.23 19.72
C ARG A 46 -20.04 -3.59 19.63
N PRO A 47 -20.79 -4.68 19.74
CA PRO A 47 -20.27 -6.01 19.46
C PRO A 47 -19.62 -6.11 18.07
N ARG A 48 -18.60 -6.94 17.92
CA ARG A 48 -17.80 -7.07 16.70
C ARG A 48 -18.66 -7.30 15.44
N HIS A 49 -19.71 -8.09 15.52
CA HIS A 49 -20.60 -8.39 14.40
C HIS A 49 -21.46 -7.21 13.94
N GLU A 50 -21.52 -6.13 14.71
CA GLU A 50 -22.20 -4.88 14.35
C GLU A 50 -21.25 -3.79 13.88
N GLN A 51 -19.95 -4.03 13.90
CA GLN A 51 -18.95 -3.06 13.48
C GLN A 51 -18.82 -3.04 11.96
N LEU A 52 -18.81 -1.83 11.39
CA LEU A 52 -18.71 -1.58 9.96
C LEU A 52 -17.47 -0.77 9.62
N ALA A 53 -16.86 -1.07 8.50
CA ALA A 53 -15.71 -0.36 7.95
C ALA A 53 -16.06 0.30 6.61
N ALA A 54 -15.59 1.52 6.38
CA ALA A 54 -15.76 2.21 5.11
C ALA A 54 -14.67 1.80 4.11
N LEU A 55 -15.07 1.26 2.98
CA LEU A 55 -14.19 0.88 1.88
C LEU A 55 -14.54 1.62 0.60
N ILE A 56 -13.54 1.76 -0.27
CA ILE A 56 -13.71 2.21 -1.65
C ILE A 56 -13.60 1.04 -2.62
N GLY A 57 -14.36 1.09 -3.70
CA GLY A 57 -14.30 0.15 -4.80
C GLY A 57 -13.85 0.83 -6.09
N ARG A 58 -12.93 0.20 -6.80
CA ARG A 58 -12.54 0.59 -8.16
C ARG A 58 -12.73 -0.58 -9.10
N THR A 59 -13.29 -0.32 -10.25
CA THR A 59 -13.46 -1.35 -11.29
C THR A 59 -12.17 -1.52 -12.07
N ASP A 60 -11.66 -2.75 -12.15
CA ASP A 60 -10.50 -3.07 -12.96
C ASP A 60 -10.84 -3.11 -14.46
N ARG A 61 -9.81 -3.31 -15.32
CA ARG A 61 -9.98 -3.39 -16.78
C ARG A 61 -10.87 -4.55 -17.25
N ARG A 62 -11.10 -5.54 -16.37
CA ARG A 62 -11.96 -6.71 -16.64
C ARG A 62 -13.37 -6.52 -16.08
N GLY A 63 -13.69 -5.33 -15.53
CA GLY A 63 -14.99 -5.04 -14.95
C GLY A 63 -15.20 -5.60 -13.54
N ARG A 64 -14.14 -6.08 -12.87
CA ARG A 64 -14.24 -6.59 -11.50
C ARG A 64 -14.09 -5.46 -10.50
N MET A 65 -14.96 -5.44 -9.49
CA MET A 65 -14.85 -4.52 -8.37
C MET A 65 -13.70 -4.94 -7.45
N LEU A 66 -12.75 -4.06 -7.24
CA LEU A 66 -11.63 -4.24 -6.30
C LEU A 66 -11.82 -3.31 -5.11
N TRP A 67 -12.09 -3.90 -3.96
CA TRP A 67 -12.26 -3.17 -2.70
C TRP A 67 -10.92 -2.90 -2.04
N SER A 68 -10.76 -1.67 -1.53
CA SER A 68 -9.52 -1.22 -0.89
C SER A 68 -9.78 -0.14 0.16
N LEU A 69 -8.72 0.16 0.92
CA LEU A 69 -8.72 1.25 1.89
C LEU A 69 -8.55 2.60 1.18
N PRO A 70 -9.32 3.63 1.54
CA PRO A 70 -9.12 4.99 1.03
C PRO A 70 -7.74 5.52 1.43
N LYS A 71 -7.06 6.17 0.50
CA LYS A 71 -5.70 6.72 0.68
C LYS A 71 -5.35 7.73 -0.39
N GLY A 72 -4.42 8.61 -0.10
CA GLY A 72 -3.87 9.54 -1.09
C GLY A 72 -2.56 10.18 -0.63
N HIS A 73 -2.03 11.06 -1.48
CA HIS A 73 -0.74 11.69 -1.25
C HIS A 73 -0.75 12.63 -0.04
N ILE A 74 0.32 12.59 0.74
CA ILE A 74 0.57 13.56 1.79
C ILE A 74 0.91 14.89 1.14
N GLU A 75 0.08 15.90 1.37
CA GLU A 75 0.31 17.23 0.87
C GLU A 75 1.34 17.97 1.74
N GLN A 76 1.87 19.05 1.16
CA GLN A 76 2.82 19.88 1.88
C GLN A 76 2.19 20.48 3.13
N GLY A 77 2.91 20.39 4.25
CA GLY A 77 2.46 20.87 5.55
C GLY A 77 1.54 19.92 6.31
N GLU A 78 1.11 18.82 5.68
CA GLU A 78 0.33 17.78 6.35
C GLU A 78 1.21 16.74 7.05
N THR A 79 0.72 16.23 8.18
CA THR A 79 1.18 14.99 8.76
C THR A 79 0.48 13.80 8.09
N ALA A 80 1.00 12.58 8.26
CA ALA A 80 0.37 11.38 7.73
C ALA A 80 -1.05 11.17 8.30
N GLU A 81 -1.25 11.45 9.59
CA GLU A 81 -2.57 11.37 10.23
C GLU A 81 -3.58 12.37 9.64
N GLN A 82 -3.15 13.61 9.41
CA GLN A 82 -4.01 14.63 8.79
C GLN A 82 -4.40 14.23 7.37
N THR A 83 -3.46 13.69 6.61
CA THR A 83 -3.72 13.17 5.27
C THR A 83 -4.70 12.01 5.30
N ALA A 84 -4.54 11.05 6.22
CA ALA A 84 -5.47 9.93 6.36
C ALA A 84 -6.90 10.40 6.61
N ILE A 85 -7.09 11.37 7.53
CA ILE A 85 -8.41 11.95 7.80
C ILE A 85 -8.98 12.63 6.56
N ARG A 86 -8.19 13.44 5.86
CA ARG A 86 -8.62 14.15 4.65
C ARG A 86 -8.97 13.21 3.51
N GLU A 87 -8.12 12.25 3.19
CA GLU A 87 -8.34 11.31 2.09
C GLU A 87 -9.54 10.39 2.34
N VAL A 88 -9.74 9.94 3.56
CA VAL A 88 -10.95 9.19 3.92
C VAL A 88 -12.20 10.04 3.67
N ALA A 89 -12.19 11.30 4.06
CA ALA A 89 -13.33 12.20 3.83
C ALA A 89 -13.55 12.49 2.34
N GLU A 90 -12.49 12.71 1.57
CA GLU A 90 -12.58 12.97 0.13
C GLU A 90 -13.08 11.76 -0.66
N GLU A 91 -12.54 10.57 -0.39
CA GLU A 91 -12.87 9.36 -1.15
C GLU A 91 -14.17 8.69 -0.69
N THR A 92 -14.62 8.89 0.55
CA THR A 92 -15.79 8.19 1.11
C THR A 92 -16.92 9.08 1.62
N GLY A 93 -16.66 10.36 1.88
CA GLY A 93 -17.60 11.26 2.58
C GLY A 93 -17.62 11.09 4.10
N ILE A 94 -16.80 10.20 4.66
CA ILE A 94 -16.81 9.84 6.07
C ILE A 94 -15.74 10.58 6.84
N HIS A 95 -16.10 11.11 8.01
CA HIS A 95 -15.20 11.75 8.95
C HIS A 95 -14.85 10.82 10.11
N GLY A 96 -13.59 10.85 10.55
CA GLY A 96 -13.13 10.05 11.65
C GLY A 96 -11.98 10.68 12.42
N HIS A 97 -11.70 10.12 13.58
CA HIS A 97 -10.56 10.48 14.43
C HIS A 97 -9.57 9.32 14.47
N VAL A 98 -8.27 9.64 14.38
CA VAL A 98 -7.22 8.62 14.46
C VAL A 98 -7.15 8.03 15.87
N LEU A 99 -7.20 6.70 15.95
CA LEU A 99 -7.05 5.93 17.19
C LEU A 99 -5.68 5.31 17.32
N ALA A 100 -5.18 4.70 16.24
CA ALA A 100 -3.92 3.96 16.24
C ALA A 100 -3.35 3.86 14.82
N ALA A 101 -2.06 3.58 14.71
CA ALA A 101 -1.44 3.20 13.45
C ALA A 101 -1.72 1.71 13.15
N LEU A 102 -2.02 1.40 11.89
CA LEU A 102 -2.13 0.03 11.41
C LEU A 102 -0.81 -0.50 10.84
N GLY A 103 0.02 0.38 10.35
CA GLY A 103 1.29 0.07 9.70
C GLY A 103 1.44 0.73 8.34
N SER A 104 2.50 0.38 7.65
CA SER A 104 2.83 0.92 6.33
C SER A 104 2.94 -0.19 5.30
N ILE A 105 2.62 0.14 4.05
CA ILE A 105 2.80 -0.71 2.89
C ILE A 105 3.76 -0.02 1.94
N ASP A 106 4.76 -0.75 1.46
CA ASP A 106 5.75 -0.25 0.50
C ASP A 106 5.48 -0.83 -0.88
N TYR A 107 5.49 0.04 -1.89
CA TYR A 107 5.37 -0.32 -3.29
C TYR A 107 6.62 0.11 -4.05
N TRP A 108 7.11 -0.77 -4.95
CA TRP A 108 8.20 -0.49 -5.85
C TRP A 108 7.75 -0.68 -7.29
N PHE A 109 7.91 0.33 -8.13
CA PHE A 109 7.57 0.25 -9.54
C PHE A 109 8.46 1.17 -10.37
N VAL A 110 8.46 0.96 -11.68
CA VAL A 110 9.17 1.80 -12.64
C VAL A 110 8.15 2.51 -13.52
N THR A 111 8.27 3.81 -13.61
CA THR A 111 7.46 4.65 -14.49
C THR A 111 8.30 5.84 -14.99
N ASP A 112 8.09 6.27 -16.23
CA ASP A 112 8.79 7.41 -16.85
C ASP A 112 10.31 7.38 -16.67
N GLY A 113 10.93 6.21 -16.78
CA GLY A 113 12.37 6.03 -16.62
C GLY A 113 12.91 6.22 -15.21
N ARG A 114 12.01 6.24 -14.20
CA ARG A 114 12.35 6.36 -12.77
C ARG A 114 11.89 5.16 -12.00
N ARG A 115 12.63 4.79 -10.97
CA ARG A 115 12.24 3.82 -9.96
C ARG A 115 11.50 4.57 -8.85
N VAL A 116 10.26 4.18 -8.58
CA VAL A 116 9.46 4.79 -7.52
C VAL A 116 9.40 3.86 -6.33
N HIS A 117 9.71 4.39 -5.15
CA HIS A 117 9.44 3.79 -3.86
C HIS A 117 8.30 4.57 -3.21
N LYS A 118 7.14 3.95 -3.12
CA LYS A 118 5.96 4.55 -2.51
C LYS A 118 5.65 3.87 -1.19
N THR A 119 5.61 4.67 -0.11
CA THR A 119 5.19 4.22 1.22
C THR A 119 3.82 4.78 1.53
N VAL A 120 2.89 3.93 1.95
CA VAL A 120 1.53 4.32 2.36
C VAL A 120 1.36 4.00 3.85
N HIS A 121 1.16 5.04 4.67
CA HIS A 121 0.87 4.92 6.09
C HIS A 121 -0.63 4.75 6.30
N HIS A 122 -1.05 3.72 7.05
CA HIS A 122 -2.45 3.45 7.33
C HIS A 122 -2.77 3.59 8.82
N TYR A 123 -3.96 4.12 9.10
CA TYR A 123 -4.44 4.36 10.46
C TYR A 123 -5.81 3.75 10.69
N LEU A 124 -6.06 3.37 11.93
CA LEU A 124 -7.39 3.01 12.40
C LEU A 124 -8.08 4.29 12.89
N LEU A 125 -9.29 4.56 12.38
CA LEU A 125 -10.08 5.74 12.72
C LEU A 125 -11.41 5.33 13.35
N ARG A 126 -11.84 6.14 14.32
CA ARG A 126 -13.22 6.08 14.86
C ARG A 126 -14.12 6.96 14.00
N PHE A 127 -15.24 6.43 13.55
CA PHE A 127 -16.28 7.21 12.88
C PHE A 127 -16.78 8.36 13.77
N SER A 128 -16.88 9.55 13.20
CA SER A 128 -17.38 10.74 13.88
C SER A 128 -18.51 11.45 13.17
N GLY A 129 -18.77 11.13 11.91
CA GLY A 129 -19.84 11.75 11.13
C GLY A 129 -19.67 11.60 9.63
N GLY A 130 -20.54 12.23 8.88
CA GLY A 130 -20.57 12.17 7.43
C GLY A 130 -21.48 11.05 6.90
N GLU A 131 -21.67 11.06 5.60
CA GLU A 131 -22.44 10.07 4.85
C GLU A 131 -21.62 9.57 3.67
N LEU A 132 -21.77 8.30 3.31
CA LEU A 132 -21.09 7.73 2.16
C LEU A 132 -21.41 8.54 0.88
N CYS A 133 -20.34 8.92 0.17
CA CYS A 133 -20.42 9.68 -1.05
C CYS A 133 -19.35 9.18 -2.03
N ASP A 134 -19.74 8.88 -3.25
CA ASP A 134 -18.90 8.37 -4.35
C ASP A 134 -18.62 9.43 -5.43
N GLU A 135 -18.65 10.71 -5.06
CA GLU A 135 -18.41 11.81 -5.99
C GLU A 135 -16.94 11.93 -6.46
N ASP A 136 -16.02 11.25 -5.78
CA ASP A 136 -14.62 11.20 -6.21
C ASP A 136 -14.50 10.43 -7.53
N VAL A 137 -13.92 11.08 -8.55
CA VAL A 137 -13.79 10.52 -9.90
C VAL A 137 -12.90 9.28 -9.98
N GLU A 138 -12.05 9.05 -8.98
CA GLU A 138 -11.17 7.87 -8.89
C GLU A 138 -11.85 6.68 -8.23
N VAL A 139 -13.04 6.86 -7.65
CA VAL A 139 -13.79 5.84 -6.93
C VAL A 139 -15.03 5.44 -7.73
N THR A 140 -15.26 4.14 -7.87
CA THR A 140 -16.46 3.61 -8.54
C THR A 140 -17.63 3.47 -7.58
N GLU A 141 -17.34 3.04 -6.35
CA GLU A 141 -18.32 2.77 -5.30
C GLU A 141 -17.71 2.97 -3.91
N VAL A 142 -18.51 3.36 -2.94
CA VAL A 142 -18.16 3.38 -1.52
C VAL A 142 -19.19 2.55 -0.74
N ALA A 143 -18.74 1.83 0.30
CA ALA A 143 -19.61 0.97 1.07
C ALA A 143 -19.17 0.84 2.53
N TRP A 144 -20.18 0.69 3.42
CA TRP A 144 -19.97 0.11 4.73
C TRP A 144 -19.93 -1.41 4.63
N VAL A 145 -18.84 -2.01 5.06
CA VAL A 145 -18.59 -3.45 5.01
C VAL A 145 -18.43 -3.97 6.45
N PRO A 146 -19.08 -5.09 6.82
CA PRO A 146 -18.84 -5.67 8.13
C PRO A 146 -17.35 -5.93 8.37
N VAL A 147 -16.84 -5.54 9.54
CA VAL A 147 -15.42 -5.71 9.89
C VAL A 147 -15.01 -7.19 9.78
N ALA A 148 -15.91 -8.11 10.12
CA ALA A 148 -15.66 -9.55 9.98
C ALA A 148 -15.44 -10.02 8.54
N GLU A 149 -15.93 -9.27 7.54
CA GLU A 149 -15.79 -9.60 6.11
C GLU A 149 -14.56 -8.99 5.44
N LEU A 150 -13.82 -8.12 6.13
CA LEU A 150 -12.66 -7.43 5.56
C LEU A 150 -11.63 -8.40 4.92
N PRO A 151 -11.28 -9.53 5.56
CA PRO A 151 -10.35 -10.48 4.96
C PRO A 151 -10.80 -11.05 3.60
N ASP A 152 -12.11 -11.18 3.39
CA ASP A 152 -12.69 -11.70 2.16
C ASP A 152 -12.98 -10.60 1.12
N ARG A 153 -13.17 -9.36 1.57
CA ARG A 153 -13.53 -8.24 0.72
C ARG A 153 -12.34 -7.50 0.15
N LEU A 154 -11.29 -7.26 0.94
CA LEU A 154 -10.12 -6.53 0.49
C LEU A 154 -9.39 -7.29 -0.61
N ALA A 155 -9.14 -6.60 -1.73
CA ALA A 155 -8.52 -7.19 -2.91
C ALA A 155 -7.02 -7.47 -2.72
N TYR A 156 -6.33 -6.71 -1.87
CA TYR A 156 -4.88 -6.72 -1.75
C TYR A 156 -4.41 -7.40 -0.47
N ALA A 157 -3.42 -8.30 -0.60
CA ALA A 157 -2.90 -9.08 0.52
C ALA A 157 -2.30 -8.21 1.64
N ASP A 158 -1.63 -7.13 1.28
CA ASP A 158 -1.05 -6.21 2.27
C ASP A 158 -2.13 -5.47 3.07
N GLU A 159 -3.23 -5.09 2.43
CA GLU A 159 -4.35 -4.47 3.14
C GLU A 159 -5.11 -5.48 4.02
N ARG A 160 -5.23 -6.75 3.59
CA ARG A 160 -5.78 -7.82 4.44
C ARG A 160 -4.94 -8.03 5.71
N ARG A 161 -3.62 -7.91 5.61
CA ARG A 161 -2.73 -7.94 6.79
C ARG A 161 -3.02 -6.77 7.73
N LEU A 162 -3.24 -5.57 7.22
CA LEU A 162 -3.63 -4.41 8.03
C LEU A 162 -5.01 -4.60 8.68
N ALA A 163 -5.94 -5.28 8.01
CA ALA A 163 -7.24 -5.63 8.59
C ALA A 163 -7.10 -6.58 9.80
N HIS A 164 -6.14 -7.50 9.79
CA HIS A 164 -5.82 -8.32 10.96
C HIS A 164 -5.28 -7.48 12.12
N VAL A 165 -4.39 -6.53 11.85
CA VAL A 165 -3.89 -5.59 12.86
C VAL A 165 -5.06 -4.78 13.45
N ALA A 166 -5.96 -4.29 12.61
CA ALA A 166 -7.16 -3.57 13.06
C ALA A 166 -8.02 -4.43 13.97
N HIS A 167 -8.21 -5.70 13.63
CA HIS A 167 -8.97 -6.65 14.45
C HIS A 167 -8.37 -6.79 15.86
N GLU A 168 -7.07 -6.98 15.96
CA GLU A 168 -6.35 -7.08 17.24
C GLU A 168 -6.47 -5.79 18.06
N LEU A 169 -6.33 -4.63 17.43
CA LEU A 169 -6.49 -3.34 18.10
C LEU A 169 -7.91 -3.09 18.59
N LEU A 170 -8.92 -3.50 17.81
CA LEU A 170 -10.33 -3.41 18.22
C LEU A 170 -10.64 -4.33 19.41
N GLU A 171 -10.06 -5.52 19.46
CA GLU A 171 -10.17 -6.41 20.63
C GLU A 171 -9.52 -5.79 21.85
N LEU A 172 -8.31 -5.27 21.71
CA LEU A 172 -7.60 -4.60 22.80
C LEU A 172 -8.39 -3.38 23.34
N LEU A 173 -8.95 -2.58 22.41
CA LEU A 173 -9.78 -1.43 22.77
C LEU A 173 -11.03 -1.83 23.56
N GLN A 174 -11.68 -2.93 23.18
CA GLN A 174 -12.88 -3.43 23.84
C GLN A 174 -12.58 -4.05 25.21
N SER A 175 -11.46 -4.75 25.36
CA SER A 175 -11.10 -5.43 26.62
C SER A 175 -10.49 -4.46 27.65
N ASP A 176 -9.58 -3.59 27.20
CA ASP A 176 -8.71 -2.82 28.11
C ASP A 176 -8.86 -1.30 27.94
N GLY A 177 -9.69 -0.87 27.00
CA GLY A 177 -10.01 0.54 26.75
C GLY A 177 -8.96 1.29 25.93
N PRO A 178 -9.20 2.59 25.65
CA PRO A 178 -8.36 3.40 24.73
C PRO A 178 -6.91 3.54 25.18
N ALA A 179 -6.66 3.54 26.50
CA ALA A 179 -5.31 3.67 27.05
C ALA A 179 -4.39 2.49 26.74
N ALA A 180 -4.96 1.33 26.37
CA ALA A 180 -4.20 0.13 25.99
C ALA A 180 -3.70 0.16 24.55
N LEU A 181 -4.22 1.06 23.71
CA LEU A 181 -3.75 1.19 22.34
C LEU A 181 -2.30 1.68 22.30
N PRO A 182 -1.48 1.18 21.37
CA PRO A 182 -0.12 1.68 21.17
C PRO A 182 -0.12 3.19 20.89
N PRO A 183 0.88 3.93 21.37
CA PRO A 183 1.03 5.34 21.03
C PRO A 183 1.26 5.50 19.52
N LEU A 184 0.76 6.60 18.96
CA LEU A 184 0.99 6.92 17.56
C LEU A 184 2.49 7.16 17.32
N PRO A 185 3.05 6.63 16.22
CA PRO A 185 4.41 6.95 15.82
C PRO A 185 4.55 8.46 15.60
N PRO A 186 5.73 9.05 15.86
CA PRO A 186 5.98 10.45 15.54
C PRO A 186 5.73 10.72 14.06
N SER A 187 4.92 11.73 13.76
CA SER A 187 4.62 12.15 12.41
C SER A 187 4.92 13.64 12.27
N ALA A 188 5.83 13.97 11.37
CA ALA A 188 6.18 15.34 11.06
C ALA A 188 5.48 15.79 9.78
N PRO A 189 5.11 17.10 9.69
CA PRO A 189 4.57 17.65 8.46
C PRO A 189 5.55 17.49 7.29
N ARG A 190 5.00 17.18 6.11
CA ARG A 190 5.81 17.10 4.89
C ARG A 190 6.45 18.45 4.60
N ARG A 191 7.78 18.47 4.56
CA ARG A 191 8.55 19.67 4.22
C ARG A 191 8.75 19.78 2.70
N HIS A 192 8.91 21.02 2.21
CA HIS A 192 9.37 21.24 0.85
C HIS A 192 10.75 20.60 0.65
N PRO A 193 11.01 19.95 -0.48
CA PRO A 193 12.38 19.74 -0.90
C PRO A 193 13.02 21.12 -1.13
N GLN A 194 14.08 21.41 -0.38
CA GLN A 194 14.93 22.59 -0.64
C GLN A 194 15.73 22.37 -1.92
#